data_32919337a8c264f8f232f470d107f7bc
#
_entry.id   32919337a8c264f8f232f470d107f7bc
#
_cell.length_a   1.000
_cell.length_b   1.000
_cell.length_c   1.000
_cell.angle_alpha   90.00
_cell.angle_beta   90.00
_cell.angle_gamma   90.00
#
_symmetry.space_group_name_H-M   'P 1'
#
loop_
_entity.id
_entity.type
_entity.pdbx_description
1 polymer ?
#
loop_
_entity_poly.entity_id
_entity_poly.type
_entity_poly.pdbx_seq_one_letter_code
_entity_poly.pdbx_strand_id
1 'polypeptide(L)'
;MIDWFKKIYYGIQESNDKQYLKQIVDLKNDKKALTITLVFRENIITALRKDCELQLSISNQKQEELLKLQHKLQLLQQDKTSELETYWNNKIKPTTKLLYNAREKGVKINVLGFFNKENDLVPIIIGKSNDEKALKCLLYVKRKIRYTQKKDKEKNGEFWQFANETLYWLTGDCEDGAILMANMMVAAGIPYWRIRINAGDVTWKNRTTGHAYVTYLREKDNKWIVLDWCYYYKSKGTLWTNAKKYFGIWFSFNQKYCFKKAELDRNETKN
;
A
#
# COMPACT_ATOMS: atom_id res chain seq x y z
N MET A 1 77.04 11.86 -69.79
CA MET A 1 75.58 12.10 -69.53
C MET A 1 74.88 10.88 -68.94
N ILE A 2 75.05 9.66 -69.44
CA ILE A 2 74.42 8.41 -68.94
C ILE A 2 74.85 8.11 -67.47
N ASP A 3 76.12 8.29 -67.10
CA ASP A 3 76.58 8.04 -65.73
C ASP A 3 75.99 8.99 -64.68
N TRP A 4 75.71 10.25 -65.08
CA TRP A 4 75.03 11.20 -64.19
C TRP A 4 73.62 10.87 -63.88
N PHE A 5 72.83 10.39 -64.91
CA PHE A 5 71.50 9.90 -64.70
C PHE A 5 71.40 8.64 -63.85
N LYS A 6 72.36 7.72 -64.02
CA LYS A 6 72.44 6.53 -63.16
C LYS A 6 72.64 6.87 -61.71
N LYS A 7 73.62 7.82 -61.42
CA LYS A 7 73.83 8.28 -60.03
C LYS A 7 72.62 8.93 -59.42
N ILE A 8 71.90 9.75 -60.12
CA ILE A 8 70.64 10.35 -59.64
C ILE A 8 69.58 9.26 -59.39
N TYR A 9 69.41 8.36 -60.36
CA TYR A 9 68.41 7.27 -60.22
C TYR A 9 68.73 6.38 -59.01
N TYR A 10 69.93 5.89 -58.83
CA TYR A 10 70.29 5.08 -57.66
C TYR A 10 70.25 5.91 -56.35
N GLY A 11 70.58 7.17 -56.37
CA GLY A 11 70.44 8.04 -55.18
C GLY A 11 68.94 8.24 -54.76
N ILE A 12 68.06 8.41 -55.74
CA ILE A 12 66.59 8.52 -55.48
C ILE A 12 66.09 7.19 -54.97
N GLN A 13 66.48 6.06 -55.55
CA GLN A 13 66.02 4.72 -55.14
C GLN A 13 66.52 4.42 -53.70
N GLU A 14 67.80 4.68 -53.39
CA GLU A 14 68.38 4.51 -52.03
C GLU A 14 67.65 5.41 -51.01
N SER A 15 67.28 6.62 -51.33
CA SER A 15 66.54 7.54 -50.46
C SER A 15 65.13 7.04 -50.22
N ASN A 16 64.43 6.52 -51.25
CA ASN A 16 63.12 5.94 -51.11
C ASN A 16 63.10 4.66 -50.27
N ASP A 17 64.10 3.78 -50.51
CA ASP A 17 64.27 2.55 -49.72
C ASP A 17 64.53 2.85 -48.24
N LYS A 18 65.31 3.84 -47.92
CA LYS A 18 65.53 4.30 -46.51
C LYS A 18 64.24 4.83 -45.90
N GLN A 19 63.44 5.58 -46.68
CA GLN A 19 62.16 6.08 -46.22
C GLN A 19 61.15 4.94 -45.94
N TYR A 20 61.06 3.95 -46.83
CA TYR A 20 60.20 2.78 -46.63
C TYR A 20 60.65 1.92 -45.43
N LEU A 21 61.97 1.70 -45.24
CA LEU A 21 62.53 1.00 -44.09
C LEU A 21 62.16 1.71 -42.78
N LYS A 22 62.23 3.03 -42.75
CA LYS A 22 61.79 3.80 -41.55
C LYS A 22 60.32 3.59 -41.29
N GLN A 23 59.44 3.69 -42.30
CA GLN A 23 58.01 3.47 -42.13
C GLN A 23 57.71 2.04 -41.63
N ILE A 24 58.40 1.02 -42.12
CA ILE A 24 58.26 -0.37 -41.64
C ILE A 24 58.62 -0.50 -40.17
N VAL A 25 59.70 0.17 -39.72
CA VAL A 25 60.14 0.16 -38.29
C VAL A 25 59.07 0.85 -37.41
N ASP A 26 58.57 2.01 -37.86
CA ASP A 26 57.54 2.76 -37.15
C ASP A 26 56.25 1.93 -37.01
N LEU A 27 55.80 1.30 -38.11
CA LEU A 27 54.62 0.39 -38.11
C LEU A 27 54.80 -0.84 -37.19
N LYS A 28 56.04 -1.40 -37.11
CA LYS A 28 56.32 -2.51 -36.19
C LYS A 28 56.24 -2.07 -34.74
N ASN A 29 56.76 -0.87 -34.43
CA ASN A 29 56.67 -0.30 -33.08
C ASN A 29 55.23 0.00 -32.68
N ASP A 30 54.41 0.61 -33.57
CA ASP A 30 53.03 0.88 -33.36
C ASP A 30 52.24 -0.43 -33.12
N LYS A 31 52.49 -1.46 -33.94
CA LYS A 31 51.88 -2.80 -33.73
C LYS A 31 52.22 -3.38 -32.36
N LYS A 32 53.48 -3.25 -31.92
CA LYS A 32 53.91 -3.72 -30.59
C LYS A 32 53.22 -2.95 -29.47
N ALA A 33 53.12 -1.62 -29.57
CA ALA A 33 52.39 -0.79 -28.61
C ALA A 33 50.92 -1.12 -28.55
N LEU A 34 50.28 -1.32 -29.69
CA LEU A 34 48.86 -1.72 -29.79
C LEU A 34 48.63 -3.09 -29.13
N THR A 35 49.53 -4.07 -29.36
CA THR A 35 49.44 -5.39 -28.75
C THR A 35 49.51 -5.33 -27.23
N ILE A 36 50.44 -4.54 -26.68
CA ILE A 36 50.56 -4.33 -25.22
C ILE A 36 49.27 -3.71 -24.66
N THR A 37 48.75 -2.71 -25.35
CA THR A 37 47.48 -2.04 -24.94
C THR A 37 46.30 -3.01 -24.94
N LEU A 38 46.19 -3.89 -25.95
CA LEU A 38 45.12 -4.90 -26.00
C LEU A 38 45.21 -5.89 -24.85
N VAL A 39 46.41 -6.42 -24.57
CA VAL A 39 46.61 -7.36 -23.43
C VAL A 39 46.27 -6.68 -22.11
N PHE A 40 46.64 -5.42 -21.92
CA PHE A 40 46.29 -4.67 -20.71
C PHE A 40 44.78 -4.49 -20.57
N ARG A 41 44.06 -4.15 -21.64
CA ARG A 41 42.59 -4.04 -21.66
C ARG A 41 41.92 -5.37 -21.36
N GLU A 42 42.36 -6.47 -21.92
CA GLU A 42 41.83 -7.81 -21.65
C GLU A 42 41.98 -8.19 -20.17
N ASN A 43 43.12 -7.86 -19.54
CA ASN A 43 43.36 -8.07 -18.12
C ASN A 43 42.38 -7.26 -17.25
N ILE A 44 42.14 -5.98 -17.60
CA ILE A 44 41.17 -5.13 -16.92
C ILE A 44 39.76 -5.70 -17.06
N ILE A 45 39.35 -6.08 -18.27
CA ILE A 45 38.04 -6.66 -18.53
C ILE A 45 37.85 -7.93 -17.70
N THR A 46 38.86 -8.78 -17.64
CA THR A 46 38.81 -10.01 -16.84
C THR A 46 38.68 -9.73 -15.34
N ALA A 47 39.38 -8.74 -14.82
CA ALA A 47 39.26 -8.33 -13.43
C ALA A 47 37.89 -7.75 -13.11
N LEU A 48 37.34 -6.89 -13.98
CA LEU A 48 36.01 -6.31 -13.84
C LEU A 48 34.90 -7.39 -13.90
N ARG A 49 35.05 -8.37 -14.75
CA ARG A 49 34.09 -9.51 -14.80
C ARG A 49 34.06 -10.28 -13.48
N LYS A 50 35.22 -10.60 -12.90
CA LYS A 50 35.30 -11.28 -11.60
C LYS A 50 34.69 -10.44 -10.48
N ASP A 51 34.90 -9.13 -10.47
CA ASP A 51 34.29 -8.24 -9.49
C ASP A 51 32.77 -8.19 -9.64
N CYS A 52 32.26 -8.09 -10.87
CA CYS A 52 30.82 -8.13 -11.13
C CYS A 52 30.18 -9.47 -10.69
N GLU A 53 30.83 -10.60 -10.94
CA GLU A 53 30.36 -11.91 -10.49
C GLU A 53 30.31 -11.99 -8.96
N LEU A 54 31.31 -11.46 -8.27
CA LEU A 54 31.35 -11.40 -6.82
C LEU A 54 30.22 -10.51 -6.26
N GLN A 55 30.04 -9.30 -6.83
CA GLN A 55 28.97 -8.39 -6.41
C GLN A 55 27.59 -8.98 -6.64
N LEU A 56 27.39 -9.68 -7.75
CA LEU A 56 26.14 -10.39 -8.03
C LEU A 56 25.88 -11.52 -7.01
N SER A 57 26.91 -12.28 -6.66
CA SER A 57 26.80 -13.33 -5.63
C SER A 57 26.40 -12.76 -4.27
N ILE A 58 27.05 -11.65 -3.84
CA ILE A 58 26.72 -10.96 -2.58
C ILE A 58 25.31 -10.40 -2.62
N SER A 59 24.88 -9.84 -3.74
CA SER A 59 23.52 -9.32 -3.92
C SER A 59 22.48 -10.41 -3.78
N ASN A 60 22.71 -11.57 -4.42
CA ASN A 60 21.80 -12.72 -4.35
C ASN A 60 21.70 -13.29 -2.92
N GLN A 61 22.81 -13.40 -2.19
CA GLN A 61 22.82 -13.81 -0.79
C GLN A 61 22.00 -12.87 0.10
N LYS A 62 22.20 -11.55 -0.06
CA LYS A 62 21.43 -10.54 0.69
C LYS A 62 19.94 -10.60 0.37
N GLN A 63 19.58 -10.85 -0.89
CA GLN A 63 18.19 -11.01 -1.32
C GLN A 63 17.54 -12.24 -0.65
N GLU A 64 18.26 -13.35 -0.57
CA GLU A 64 17.78 -14.57 0.09
C GLU A 64 17.59 -14.36 1.60
N GLU A 65 18.53 -13.70 2.28
CA GLU A 65 18.39 -13.33 3.69
C GLU A 65 17.18 -12.41 3.92
N LEU A 66 16.98 -11.41 3.06
CA LEU A 66 15.85 -10.51 3.13
C LEU A 66 14.53 -11.27 3.03
N LEU A 67 14.41 -12.22 2.10
CA LEU A 67 13.23 -13.06 1.95
C LEU A 67 12.97 -13.91 3.19
N LYS A 68 14.01 -14.51 3.78
CA LYS A 68 13.91 -15.29 5.04
C LYS A 68 13.42 -14.40 6.19
N LEU A 69 13.94 -13.19 6.32
CA LEU A 69 13.53 -12.24 7.35
C LEU A 69 12.09 -11.76 7.14
N GLN A 70 11.70 -11.48 5.91
CA GLN A 70 10.32 -11.10 5.57
C GLN A 70 9.33 -12.21 5.93
N HIS A 71 9.65 -13.47 5.58
CA HIS A 71 8.82 -14.62 5.93
C HIS A 71 8.71 -14.82 7.45
N LYS A 72 9.82 -14.71 8.18
CA LYS A 72 9.83 -14.78 9.65
C LYS A 72 8.99 -13.67 10.28
N LEU A 73 9.10 -12.43 9.76
CA LEU A 73 8.30 -11.30 10.20
C LEU A 73 6.80 -11.52 9.95
N GLN A 74 6.45 -12.08 8.80
CA GLN A 74 5.08 -12.41 8.44
C GLN A 74 4.47 -13.46 9.40
N LEU A 75 5.23 -14.52 9.74
CA LEU A 75 4.80 -15.53 10.71
C LEU A 75 4.57 -14.92 12.10
N LEU A 76 5.51 -14.10 12.60
CA LEU A 76 5.36 -13.41 13.89
C LEU A 76 4.16 -12.43 13.90
N GLN A 77 3.90 -11.77 12.79
CA GLN A 77 2.72 -10.89 12.66
C GLN A 77 1.42 -11.69 12.63
N GLN A 78 1.40 -12.86 11.99
CA GLN A 78 0.24 -13.75 11.96
C GLN A 78 -0.09 -14.29 13.35
N ASP A 79 0.89 -14.77 14.11
CA ASP A 79 0.70 -15.28 15.47
C ASP A 79 0.14 -14.19 16.38
N LYS A 80 0.77 -13.01 16.39
CA LYS A 80 0.30 -11.87 17.18
C LYS A 80 -1.09 -11.38 16.76
N THR A 81 -1.40 -11.43 15.47
CA THR A 81 -2.71 -11.08 14.93
C THR A 81 -3.76 -12.09 15.36
N SER A 82 -3.45 -13.38 15.34
CA SER A 82 -4.34 -14.46 15.77
C SER A 82 -4.68 -14.36 17.26
N GLU A 83 -3.70 -14.11 18.11
CA GLU A 83 -3.93 -13.91 19.56
C GLU A 83 -4.83 -12.70 19.84
N LEU A 84 -4.55 -11.56 19.22
CA LEU A 84 -5.36 -10.35 19.37
C LEU A 84 -6.76 -10.51 18.77
N GLU A 85 -6.89 -11.20 17.64
CA GLU A 85 -8.19 -11.54 17.06
C GLU A 85 -9.01 -12.39 18.02
N THR A 86 -8.43 -13.45 18.57
CA THR A 86 -9.05 -14.34 19.54
C THR A 86 -9.47 -13.56 20.80
N TYR A 87 -8.59 -12.73 21.34
CA TYR A 87 -8.86 -11.89 22.49
C TYR A 87 -10.09 -11.00 22.29
N TRP A 88 -10.17 -10.29 21.15
CA TRP A 88 -11.28 -9.38 20.87
C TRP A 88 -12.57 -10.08 20.50
N ASN A 89 -12.51 -11.24 19.84
CA ASN A 89 -13.68 -12.03 19.50
C ASN A 89 -14.30 -12.72 20.72
N ASN A 90 -13.49 -13.09 21.70
CA ASN A 90 -13.97 -13.70 22.96
C ASN A 90 -14.69 -12.70 23.87
N LYS A 91 -14.38 -11.40 23.77
CA LYS A 91 -15.03 -10.36 24.55
C LYS A 91 -16.46 -10.05 24.11
N ILE A 92 -16.79 -10.31 22.84
CA ILE A 92 -18.08 -9.98 22.26
C ILE A 92 -18.57 -11.21 21.47
N LYS A 93 -19.72 -11.76 21.84
CA LYS A 93 -20.30 -12.90 21.10
C LYS A 93 -20.77 -12.44 19.71
N PRO A 94 -20.11 -12.91 18.62
CA PRO A 94 -20.55 -12.55 17.28
C PRO A 94 -21.86 -13.23 16.95
N THR A 95 -22.68 -12.58 16.13
CA THR A 95 -23.82 -13.21 15.47
C THR A 95 -23.47 -13.49 14.00
N THR A 96 -24.02 -14.56 13.46
CA THR A 96 -23.70 -14.96 12.08
C THR A 96 -24.60 -14.30 11.04
N LYS A 97 -25.70 -13.69 11.46
CA LYS A 97 -26.69 -13.13 10.52
C LYS A 97 -27.28 -11.84 11.04
N LEU A 98 -27.01 -10.76 10.33
CA LEU A 98 -27.66 -9.48 10.49
C LEU A 98 -28.02 -8.95 9.09
N LEU A 99 -29.34 -8.81 8.84
CA LEU A 99 -29.85 -8.38 7.53
C LEU A 99 -30.14 -6.89 7.54
N TYR A 100 -29.71 -6.18 6.49
CA TYR A 100 -30.01 -4.79 6.27
C TYR A 100 -30.35 -4.50 4.80
N ASN A 101 -31.05 -3.41 4.54
CA ASN A 101 -31.45 -3.06 3.19
C ASN A 101 -30.22 -2.71 2.35
N ALA A 102 -30.07 -3.38 1.22
CA ALA A 102 -29.17 -2.97 0.16
C ALA A 102 -29.96 -2.08 -0.82
N ARG A 103 -29.26 -1.47 -1.77
CA ARG A 103 -29.68 -0.62 -2.90
C ARG A 103 -31.17 -0.50 -3.21
N GLU A 104 -31.95 -1.59 -3.09
CA GLU A 104 -33.34 -1.64 -3.50
C GLU A 104 -34.25 -1.87 -2.29
N LYS A 105 -35.36 -1.19 -2.29
CA LYS A 105 -36.42 -1.39 -1.26
C LYS A 105 -36.85 -2.85 -1.21
N GLY A 106 -36.76 -3.44 -0.03
CA GLY A 106 -37.14 -4.83 0.20
C GLY A 106 -36.03 -5.86 -0.02
N VAL A 107 -34.92 -5.49 -0.65
CA VAL A 107 -33.76 -6.39 -0.77
C VAL A 107 -32.89 -6.28 0.48
N LYS A 108 -32.90 -7.36 1.27
CA LYS A 108 -32.07 -7.45 2.49
C LYS A 108 -30.91 -8.39 2.28
N ILE A 109 -29.71 -7.89 2.55
CA ILE A 109 -28.48 -8.69 2.53
C ILE A 109 -27.91 -8.80 3.94
N ASN A 110 -27.04 -9.80 4.15
CA ASN A 110 -26.22 -9.82 5.35
C ASN A 110 -25.27 -8.63 5.32
N VAL A 111 -25.13 -7.88 6.42
CA VAL A 111 -24.25 -6.71 6.49
C VAL A 111 -22.80 -7.05 6.15
N LEU A 112 -22.37 -8.30 6.32
CA LEU A 112 -21.04 -8.76 5.89
C LEU A 112 -20.85 -8.65 4.37
N GLY A 113 -21.93 -8.67 3.58
CA GLY A 113 -21.89 -8.48 2.13
C GLY A 113 -21.45 -7.07 1.71
N PHE A 114 -21.49 -6.07 2.59
CA PHE A 114 -20.94 -4.75 2.31
C PHE A 114 -19.40 -4.71 2.33
N PHE A 115 -18.74 -5.76 2.84
CA PHE A 115 -17.30 -6.01 2.65
C PHE A 115 -17.12 -6.94 1.44
N ASN A 116 -17.24 -6.40 0.26
CA ASN A 116 -17.18 -7.17 -0.97
C ASN A 116 -15.78 -7.74 -1.24
N LYS A 117 -15.68 -8.97 -1.77
CA LYS A 117 -14.42 -9.54 -2.26
C LYS A 117 -13.90 -8.81 -3.51
N GLU A 118 -14.75 -8.06 -4.18
CA GLU A 118 -14.41 -7.19 -5.33
C GLU A 118 -13.82 -5.84 -4.87
N ASN A 119 -13.13 -5.82 -3.74
CA ASN A 119 -12.42 -4.63 -3.22
C ASN A 119 -11.26 -4.16 -4.10
N ASP A 120 -11.02 -4.82 -5.23
CA ASP A 120 -10.03 -4.39 -6.24
C ASP A 120 -10.34 -3.01 -6.85
N LEU A 121 -11.54 -2.48 -6.61
CA LEU A 121 -11.97 -1.16 -7.09
C LEU A 121 -11.81 -0.04 -6.05
N VAL A 122 -11.46 -0.33 -4.80
CA VAL A 122 -11.21 0.72 -3.82
C VAL A 122 -9.75 1.15 -3.82
N PRO A 123 -9.45 2.46 -3.65
CA PRO A 123 -8.07 2.94 -3.61
C PRO A 123 -7.27 2.31 -2.48
N ILE A 124 -6.12 1.74 -2.81
CA ILE A 124 -5.18 1.20 -1.83
C ILE A 124 -4.42 2.35 -1.19
N ILE A 125 -4.58 2.52 0.11
CA ILE A 125 -3.90 3.55 0.88
C ILE A 125 -2.58 3.04 1.45
N ILE A 126 -1.49 3.71 1.11
CA ILE A 126 -0.15 3.38 1.60
C ILE A 126 0.18 4.23 2.84
N GLY A 127 0.79 3.61 3.84
CA GLY A 127 1.23 4.26 5.08
C GLY A 127 2.28 3.42 5.81
N LYS A 128 3.04 4.06 6.69
CA LYS A 128 4.11 3.43 7.49
C LYS A 128 3.59 2.53 8.61
N SER A 129 2.36 2.75 9.05
CA SER A 129 1.68 1.98 10.10
C SER A 129 0.19 1.85 9.79
N ASN A 130 -0.49 0.90 10.44
CA ASN A 130 -1.94 0.77 10.32
C ASN A 130 -2.67 2.02 10.83
N ASP A 131 -2.15 2.69 11.85
CA ASP A 131 -2.70 3.94 12.37
C ASP A 131 -2.67 5.06 11.32
N GLU A 132 -1.57 5.21 10.59
CA GLU A 132 -1.44 6.18 9.50
C GLU A 132 -2.39 5.86 8.34
N LYS A 133 -2.46 4.57 7.95
CA LYS A 133 -3.36 4.11 6.88
C LYS A 133 -4.82 4.40 7.22
N ALA A 134 -5.25 4.10 8.45
CA ALA A 134 -6.61 4.35 8.91
C ALA A 134 -6.99 5.84 8.85
N LEU A 135 -6.10 6.72 9.30
CA LEU A 135 -6.30 8.17 9.21
C LEU A 135 -6.33 8.68 7.77
N LYS A 136 -5.48 8.14 6.89
CA LYS A 136 -5.49 8.49 5.47
C LYS A 136 -6.78 8.04 4.78
N CYS A 137 -7.34 6.86 5.13
CA CYS A 137 -8.64 6.43 4.64
C CYS A 137 -9.76 7.40 5.06
N LEU A 138 -9.79 7.83 6.33
CA LEU A 138 -10.73 8.85 6.79
C LEU A 138 -10.61 10.14 6.00
N LEU A 139 -9.39 10.64 5.81
CA LEU A 139 -9.13 11.88 5.07
C LEU A 139 -9.52 11.77 3.59
N TYR A 140 -9.29 10.60 2.99
CA TYR A 140 -9.71 10.34 1.61
C TYR A 140 -11.22 10.47 1.47
N VAL A 141 -12.00 9.75 2.29
CA VAL A 141 -13.48 9.80 2.24
C VAL A 141 -13.97 11.22 2.46
N LYS A 142 -13.46 11.93 3.49
CA LYS A 142 -13.84 13.32 3.76
C LYS A 142 -13.57 14.29 2.61
N ARG A 143 -12.52 14.06 1.83
CA ARG A 143 -12.12 14.95 0.72
C ARG A 143 -12.82 14.61 -0.58
N LYS A 144 -13.13 13.33 -0.81
CA LYS A 144 -13.62 12.85 -2.10
C LYS A 144 -15.12 12.65 -2.14
N ILE A 145 -15.73 12.29 -1.01
CA ILE A 145 -17.16 12.00 -0.95
C ILE A 145 -17.91 13.20 -0.42
N ARG A 146 -18.88 13.64 -1.18
CA ARG A 146 -19.81 14.70 -0.77
C ARG A 146 -20.95 14.09 0.04
N TYR A 147 -21.14 14.56 1.27
CA TYR A 147 -22.27 14.14 2.08
C TYR A 147 -23.59 14.60 1.44
N THR A 148 -24.50 13.70 1.23
CA THR A 148 -25.85 13.99 0.73
C THR A 148 -26.83 12.94 1.21
N GLN A 149 -27.92 13.38 1.81
CA GLN A 149 -29.12 12.56 1.93
C GLN A 149 -29.82 12.63 0.58
N LYS A 150 -29.77 11.53 -0.18
CA LYS A 150 -30.41 11.50 -1.50
C LYS A 150 -31.92 11.55 -1.29
N LYS A 151 -32.61 12.47 -1.96
CA LYS A 151 -34.08 12.51 -2.04
C LYS A 151 -34.67 11.19 -2.59
N ASP A 152 -33.89 10.43 -3.35
CA ASP A 152 -34.27 9.12 -3.85
C ASP A 152 -34.33 8.07 -2.73
N LYS A 153 -33.55 8.22 -1.64
CA LYS A 153 -33.67 7.41 -0.43
C LYS A 153 -34.99 7.67 0.30
N GLU A 154 -35.48 8.91 0.29
CA GLU A 154 -36.80 9.25 0.89
C GLU A 154 -37.95 8.56 0.16
N LYS A 155 -37.88 8.40 -1.17
CA LYS A 155 -38.88 7.71 -1.97
C LYS A 155 -38.79 6.18 -1.87
N ASN A 156 -37.56 5.64 -1.83
CA ASN A 156 -37.27 4.20 -1.90
C ASN A 156 -36.98 3.56 -0.55
N GLY A 157 -36.99 4.34 0.55
CA GLY A 157 -36.62 3.92 1.90
C GLY A 157 -35.10 3.90 2.09
N GLU A 158 -34.71 3.71 3.34
CA GLU A 158 -33.31 3.61 3.77
C GLU A 158 -32.61 2.41 3.09
N PHE A 159 -31.52 2.67 2.38
CA PHE A 159 -30.66 1.64 1.79
C PHE A 159 -29.19 2.05 1.80
N TRP A 160 -28.31 1.08 1.85
CA TRP A 160 -26.87 1.27 1.94
C TRP A 160 -26.19 1.02 0.59
N GLN A 161 -25.22 1.85 0.24
CA GLN A 161 -24.39 1.69 -0.96
C GLN A 161 -23.23 0.76 -0.68
N PHE A 162 -22.82 -0.02 -1.69
CA PHE A 162 -21.53 -0.69 -1.66
C PHE A 162 -20.39 0.33 -1.82
N ALA A 163 -19.17 -0.04 -1.39
CA ALA A 163 -18.02 0.86 -1.44
C ALA A 163 -17.72 1.39 -2.85
N ASN A 164 -17.79 0.51 -3.87
CA ASN A 164 -17.60 0.87 -5.27
C ASN A 164 -18.66 1.83 -5.81
N GLU A 165 -19.86 1.78 -5.30
CA GLU A 165 -20.95 2.69 -5.68
C GLU A 165 -20.74 4.08 -5.10
N THR A 166 -20.37 4.13 -3.82
CA THR A 166 -20.02 5.39 -3.17
C THR A 166 -18.85 6.08 -3.89
N LEU A 167 -17.87 5.30 -4.37
CA LEU A 167 -16.77 5.82 -5.19
C LEU A 167 -17.23 6.27 -6.58
N TYR A 168 -18.10 5.52 -7.22
CA TYR A 168 -18.61 5.87 -8.54
C TYR A 168 -19.42 7.17 -8.51
N TRP A 169 -20.35 7.29 -7.54
CA TRP A 169 -21.21 8.47 -7.40
C TRP A 169 -20.53 9.66 -6.74
N LEU A 170 -19.42 9.44 -6.02
CA LEU A 170 -18.72 10.42 -5.18
C LEU A 170 -19.66 11.12 -4.17
N THR A 171 -20.76 10.47 -3.82
CA THR A 171 -21.77 10.96 -2.87
C THR A 171 -22.29 9.81 -2.03
N GLY A 172 -22.68 10.12 -0.80
CA GLY A 172 -23.29 9.18 0.13
C GLY A 172 -23.61 9.85 1.45
N ASP A 173 -24.30 9.15 2.33
CA ASP A 173 -24.54 9.58 3.70
C ASP A 173 -23.66 8.80 4.70
N CYS A 174 -24.02 8.78 5.97
CA CYS A 174 -23.13 8.33 7.04
C CYS A 174 -22.64 6.89 6.86
N GLU A 175 -23.52 5.98 6.53
CA GLU A 175 -23.20 4.57 6.35
C GLU A 175 -22.41 4.31 5.07
N ASP A 176 -22.73 5.00 3.99
CA ASP A 176 -22.07 4.83 2.70
C ASP A 176 -20.58 5.15 2.80
N GLY A 177 -20.27 6.29 3.44
CA GLY A 177 -18.88 6.67 3.67
C GLY A 177 -18.17 5.80 4.73
N ALA A 178 -18.91 5.30 5.73
CA ALA A 178 -18.35 4.36 6.71
C ALA A 178 -18.00 3.01 6.06
N ILE A 179 -18.87 2.49 5.18
CA ILE A 179 -18.62 1.27 4.41
C ILE A 179 -17.42 1.46 3.48
N LEU A 180 -17.36 2.54 2.73
CA LEU A 180 -16.22 2.84 1.87
C LEU A 180 -14.93 2.92 2.67
N MET A 181 -14.91 3.67 3.78
CA MET A 181 -13.73 3.82 4.62
C MET A 181 -13.24 2.48 5.15
N ALA A 182 -14.13 1.63 5.67
CA ALA A 182 -13.78 0.33 6.21
C ALA A 182 -13.22 -0.62 5.14
N ASN A 183 -13.82 -0.63 3.93
CA ASN A 183 -13.29 -1.41 2.80
C ASN A 183 -11.90 -0.94 2.36
N MET A 184 -11.67 0.38 2.30
CA MET A 184 -10.34 0.93 2.01
C MET A 184 -9.31 0.56 3.08
N MET A 185 -9.70 0.54 4.36
CA MET A 185 -8.83 0.11 5.45
C MET A 185 -8.43 -1.36 5.31
N VAL A 186 -9.37 -2.25 4.96
CA VAL A 186 -9.09 -3.67 4.70
C VAL A 186 -8.18 -3.83 3.48
N ALA A 187 -8.46 -3.13 2.38
CA ALA A 187 -7.64 -3.13 1.16
C ALA A 187 -6.21 -2.61 1.42
N ALA A 188 -6.05 -1.67 2.36
CA ALA A 188 -4.74 -1.20 2.81
C ALA A 188 -3.98 -2.21 3.71
N GLY A 189 -4.56 -3.39 3.97
CA GLY A 189 -3.96 -4.45 4.78
C GLY A 189 -4.14 -4.25 6.29
N ILE A 190 -5.07 -3.40 6.73
CA ILE A 190 -5.42 -3.31 8.16
C ILE A 190 -6.25 -4.56 8.51
N PRO A 191 -5.87 -5.33 9.55
CA PRO A 191 -6.62 -6.51 9.97
C PRO A 191 -8.08 -6.19 10.28
N TYR A 192 -9.02 -6.99 9.74
CA TYR A 192 -10.47 -6.75 9.86
C TYR A 192 -10.96 -6.64 11.31
N TRP A 193 -10.35 -7.34 12.25
CA TRP A 193 -10.71 -7.31 13.67
C TRP A 193 -10.36 -5.99 14.37
N ARG A 194 -9.50 -5.16 13.76
CA ARG A 194 -9.23 -3.79 14.20
C ARG A 194 -10.27 -2.78 13.71
N ILE A 195 -11.20 -3.19 12.86
CA ILE A 195 -12.15 -2.30 12.19
C ILE A 195 -13.56 -2.73 12.56
N ARG A 196 -14.43 -1.79 12.90
CA ARG A 196 -15.87 -2.03 13.04
C ARG A 196 -16.64 -0.86 12.45
N ILE A 197 -17.65 -1.17 11.65
CA ILE A 197 -18.70 -0.25 11.28
C ILE A 197 -19.76 -0.37 12.34
N ASN A 198 -20.18 0.74 12.94
CA ASN A 198 -21.20 0.80 13.97
C ASN A 198 -22.38 1.57 13.45
N ALA A 199 -23.60 1.08 13.73
CA ALA A 199 -24.86 1.81 13.60
C ALA A 199 -25.44 2.03 14.99
N GLY A 200 -25.86 3.24 15.31
CA GLY A 200 -26.35 3.56 16.64
C GLY A 200 -26.80 5.01 16.74
N ASP A 201 -27.01 5.47 17.95
CA ASP A 201 -27.44 6.81 18.23
C ASP A 201 -26.26 7.77 18.40
N VAL A 202 -26.40 8.96 17.85
CA VAL A 202 -25.45 10.07 18.04
C VAL A 202 -26.20 11.34 18.44
N THR A 203 -25.66 12.07 19.40
CA THR A 203 -26.18 13.41 19.76
C THR A 203 -25.37 14.48 19.05
N TRP A 204 -26.03 15.29 18.24
CA TRP A 204 -25.45 16.44 17.55
C TRP A 204 -26.34 17.67 17.72
N LYS A 205 -25.79 18.76 18.23
CA LYS A 205 -26.54 20.01 18.46
C LYS A 205 -27.86 19.77 19.24
N ASN A 206 -27.80 19.01 20.32
CA ASN A 206 -28.95 18.63 21.17
C ASN A 206 -30.05 17.80 20.49
N ARG A 207 -29.75 17.22 19.34
CA ARG A 207 -30.66 16.26 18.67
C ARG A 207 -30.01 14.88 18.63
N THR A 208 -30.80 13.87 18.94
CA THR A 208 -30.40 12.48 18.78
C THR A 208 -30.89 11.98 17.44
N THR A 209 -30.01 11.34 16.69
CA THR A 209 -30.30 10.75 15.39
C THR A 209 -29.54 9.45 15.21
N GLY A 210 -30.08 8.55 14.39
CA GLY A 210 -29.36 7.37 13.93
C GLY A 210 -28.15 7.78 13.09
N HIS A 211 -27.05 7.07 13.27
CA HIS A 211 -25.79 7.37 12.60
C HIS A 211 -24.91 6.14 12.45
N ALA A 212 -24.17 6.09 11.33
CA ALA A 212 -23.17 5.07 11.11
C ALA A 212 -21.75 5.69 11.08
N TYR A 213 -20.81 5.00 11.70
CA TYR A 213 -19.42 5.43 11.84
C TYR A 213 -18.48 4.25 12.00
N VAL A 214 -17.20 4.45 11.80
CA VAL A 214 -16.17 3.43 12.02
C VAL A 214 -15.54 3.60 13.40
N THR A 215 -15.30 2.50 14.08
CA THR A 215 -14.32 2.44 15.18
C THR A 215 -13.11 1.63 14.72
N TYR A 216 -11.95 2.08 15.14
CA TYR A 216 -10.67 1.49 14.80
C TYR A 216 -9.84 1.25 16.06
N LEU A 217 -9.31 0.02 16.21
CA LEU A 217 -8.40 -0.34 17.30
C LEU A 217 -6.97 0.05 16.89
N ARG A 218 -6.45 1.10 17.49
CA ARG A 218 -5.11 1.63 17.16
C ARG A 218 -4.02 0.61 17.41
N GLU A 219 -3.06 0.59 16.51
CA GLU A 219 -1.90 -0.31 16.62
C GLU A 219 -0.97 0.10 17.77
N LYS A 220 -0.75 1.39 17.97
CA LYS A 220 0.23 1.93 18.92
C LYS A 220 -0.10 1.65 20.38
N ASP A 221 -1.37 1.54 20.76
CA ASP A 221 -1.80 1.46 22.17
C ASP A 221 -3.01 0.55 22.41
N ASN A 222 -3.49 -0.14 21.36
CA ASN A 222 -4.65 -1.02 21.40
C ASN A 222 -5.91 -0.37 22.01
N LYS A 223 -6.10 0.94 21.76
CA LYS A 223 -7.29 1.67 22.17
C LYS A 223 -8.22 1.93 21.00
N TRP A 224 -9.51 1.73 21.21
CA TRP A 224 -10.52 2.06 20.21
C TRP A 224 -10.65 3.57 20.03
N ILE A 225 -10.70 4.02 18.79
CA ILE A 225 -11.00 5.39 18.41
C ILE A 225 -12.18 5.43 17.45
N VAL A 226 -12.92 6.53 17.48
CA VAL A 226 -13.95 6.82 16.50
C VAL A 226 -13.34 7.51 15.30
N LEU A 227 -13.57 6.97 14.13
CA LEU A 227 -13.28 7.55 12.84
C LEU A 227 -14.61 7.85 12.15
N ASP A 228 -15.01 9.12 12.16
CA ASP A 228 -16.27 9.58 11.60
C ASP A 228 -16.03 10.66 10.55
N TRP A 229 -16.40 10.37 9.33
CA TRP A 229 -16.22 11.29 8.23
C TRP A 229 -17.24 12.44 8.21
N CYS A 230 -18.35 12.29 8.93
CA CYS A 230 -19.42 13.30 9.00
C CYS A 230 -19.16 14.39 10.04
N TYR A 231 -18.87 13.98 11.30
CA TYR A 231 -18.88 14.88 12.45
C TYR A 231 -17.49 15.23 13.01
N TYR A 232 -16.47 14.44 12.73
CA TYR A 232 -15.11 14.74 13.17
C TYR A 232 -14.28 15.37 12.06
N TYR A 233 -14.08 16.66 12.16
CA TYR A 233 -13.27 17.43 11.21
C TYR A 233 -11.77 17.35 11.48
N LYS A 234 -11.35 16.79 12.63
CA LYS A 234 -9.95 16.68 13.00
C LYS A 234 -9.34 15.41 12.42
N SER A 235 -8.11 15.52 11.91
CA SER A 235 -7.33 14.42 11.32
C SER A 235 -6.90 13.34 12.31
N LYS A 236 -7.23 13.48 13.60
CA LYS A 236 -6.91 12.53 14.67
C LYS A 236 -8.24 11.99 15.19
N GLY A 237 -8.49 10.69 15.05
CA GLY A 237 -9.66 10.05 15.61
C GLY A 237 -9.79 10.34 17.13
N THR A 238 -11.01 10.35 17.63
CA THR A 238 -11.27 10.56 19.05
C THR A 238 -11.31 9.23 19.77
N LEU A 239 -10.65 9.13 20.94
CA LEU A 239 -10.75 7.93 21.78
C LEU A 239 -12.22 7.62 22.07
N TRP A 240 -12.59 6.34 21.99
CA TRP A 240 -13.96 5.89 22.23
C TRP A 240 -14.50 6.35 23.57
N THR A 241 -13.69 6.26 24.61
CA THR A 241 -14.03 6.75 25.97
C THR A 241 -14.42 8.22 26.03
N ASN A 242 -13.83 9.04 25.14
CA ASN A 242 -14.07 10.49 25.07
C ASN A 242 -15.18 10.85 24.08
N ALA A 243 -15.68 9.87 23.34
CA ALA A 243 -16.68 10.05 22.31
C ALA A 243 -18.11 9.98 22.85
N LYS A 244 -18.42 10.70 23.94
CA LYS A 244 -19.67 10.60 24.70
C LYS A 244 -20.95 10.83 23.89
N LYS A 245 -20.83 11.50 22.74
CA LYS A 245 -21.98 11.74 21.86
C LYS A 245 -22.42 10.52 21.06
N TYR A 246 -21.59 9.47 21.00
CA TYR A 246 -21.93 8.19 20.39
C TYR A 246 -22.39 7.24 21.49
N PHE A 247 -23.61 6.76 21.38
CA PHE A 247 -24.21 5.88 22.36
C PHE A 247 -25.26 4.97 21.69
N GLY A 248 -25.82 4.04 22.46
CA GLY A 248 -26.94 3.22 21.94
C GLY A 248 -26.58 2.46 20.67
N ILE A 249 -25.43 1.75 20.64
CA ILE A 249 -25.08 0.93 19.47
C ILE A 249 -26.16 -0.11 19.22
N TRP A 250 -26.80 -0.04 18.07
CA TRP A 250 -27.82 -0.99 17.65
C TRP A 250 -27.19 -2.29 17.16
N PHE A 251 -26.12 -2.17 16.38
CA PHE A 251 -25.29 -3.25 15.91
C PHE A 251 -23.95 -2.72 15.40
N SER A 252 -23.01 -3.64 15.26
CA SER A 252 -21.74 -3.39 14.59
C SER A 252 -21.34 -4.58 13.73
N PHE A 253 -20.43 -4.38 12.80
CA PHE A 253 -19.90 -5.45 11.96
C PHE A 253 -18.52 -5.10 11.40
N ASN A 254 -17.82 -6.14 11.00
CA ASN A 254 -16.58 -6.06 10.25
C ASN A 254 -16.62 -7.03 9.06
N GLN A 255 -15.50 -7.24 8.38
CA GLN A 255 -15.45 -8.14 7.23
C GLN A 255 -15.89 -9.60 7.54
N LYS A 256 -15.73 -10.05 8.79
CA LYS A 256 -15.96 -11.46 9.14
C LYS A 256 -17.12 -11.68 10.09
N TYR A 257 -17.41 -10.73 10.97
CA TYR A 257 -18.40 -10.87 12.03
C TYR A 257 -19.36 -9.69 12.09
N CYS A 258 -20.59 -9.97 12.52
CA CYS A 258 -21.54 -8.94 12.93
C CYS A 258 -21.96 -9.16 14.39
N PHE A 259 -22.34 -8.08 15.08
CA PHE A 259 -22.60 -8.03 16.50
C PHE A 259 -23.92 -7.27 16.73
N LYS A 260 -24.93 -7.94 17.27
CA LYS A 260 -26.18 -7.31 17.74
C LYS A 260 -25.95 -6.74 19.12
N LYS A 261 -26.38 -5.48 19.37
CA LYS A 261 -26.14 -4.79 20.63
C LYS A 261 -24.71 -5.05 21.09
N ALA A 262 -23.74 -4.62 20.31
CA ALA A 262 -22.39 -4.65 20.75
C ALA A 262 -22.35 -3.72 21.95
N GLU A 263 -22.49 -4.26 23.15
CA GLU A 263 -21.95 -3.69 24.37
C GLU A 263 -20.45 -3.60 24.16
N LEU A 264 -20.05 -2.65 23.32
CA LEU A 264 -18.72 -2.08 23.35
C LEU A 264 -18.70 -1.37 24.69
N ASP A 265 -18.39 -2.16 25.71
CA ASP A 265 -18.37 -1.69 27.06
C ASP A 265 -17.42 -0.50 27.09
N ARG A 266 -17.94 0.69 27.37
CA ARG A 266 -17.12 1.90 27.57
C ARG A 266 -16.11 1.70 28.71
N ASN A 267 -16.28 0.61 29.47
CA ASN A 267 -15.44 0.20 30.58
C ASN A 267 -14.20 -0.60 30.18
N GLU A 268 -14.04 -1.01 28.89
CA GLU A 268 -12.85 -1.76 28.43
C GLU A 268 -11.55 -0.95 28.45
N THR A 269 -11.55 0.28 28.93
CA THR A 269 -10.36 1.13 29.06
C THR A 269 -9.89 1.33 30.49
N LYS A 270 -10.39 0.52 31.41
CA LYS A 270 -9.92 0.55 32.80
C LYS A 270 -8.95 -0.58 33.14
N ASN A 271 -8.01 -0.87 32.22
CA ASN A 271 -6.79 -1.63 32.59
C ASN A 271 -5.61 -1.09 31.79
#